data_f70a7b00ae5f7590a73f100e63544edd
#
_entry.id   f70a7b00ae5f7590a73f100e63544edd
#
_cell.length_a   1.000
_cell.length_b   1.000
_cell.length_c   1.000
_cell.angle_alpha   90.00
_cell.angle_beta   90.00
_cell.angle_gamma   90.00
#
_symmetry.space_group_name_H-M   'P 1'
#
loop_
_entity.id
_entity.type
_entity.pdbx_description
1 polymer ?
#
loop_
_entity_poly.entity_id
_entity_poly.type
_entity_poly.pdbx_seq_one_letter_code
_entity_poly.pdbx_strand_id
1 'polypeptide(L)'
;MSKLKIVLPAAAAAGSMVTWPVYAHGFGERTELPVPLGYFFIGAGLAVALSFVFISVLVKVSTEASYWRFNLIGSGWSRATLTSPLVLLPVKLLSVFLLGLVIATGFGGGSDPLINFSPTFVWVVWWVGMAIAGALVGNIWALTNPWKILFAWAESLYRLIRPGRELSLGREYPAKYGIWPALVLFALYTWVQDAYPNSDVPAQIAIMVVVYSVITLGGMAIFGKHQWLKKGEAFSVVFGLLSRFSVTEVRVIDRDACQTCSTECQDLEGECVDCYECFERAKTREINLRPFAIGLGRNEPVTNDVLALVVLMLATVTFDGFSATSAWVEFQTFVVDLFGSGGGEIFNSLVLADTLGVLLVPVGFFLVYLFFSKLMAGSVDGRIGALEVARIFAYSLIPIALAYNIAHFITLLLIQGQLIVPLVSDPFGLGWDLFGTVGYSLNIGIINARILWFLSVALIVLGHVLAVYLAHRVAIRTFANRAIALRSQYPMLTLMVVYTVISLWIIAQPIVQ
;
A
#
# COMPACT_ATOMS: atom_id res chain seq x y z
N MET A 1 -51.20 34.91 -25.33
CA MET A 1 -50.13 34.31 -26.10
C MET A 1 -48.89 35.19 -25.98
N SER A 2 -48.05 34.98 -24.99
CA SER A 2 -46.78 35.69 -24.84
C SER A 2 -45.71 34.66 -24.47
N LYS A 3 -44.74 34.51 -25.33
CA LYS A 3 -43.58 33.61 -25.20
C LYS A 3 -42.62 34.20 -24.16
N LEU A 4 -42.46 33.52 -23.05
CA LEU A 4 -41.47 33.83 -22.02
C LEU A 4 -40.13 33.34 -22.53
N LYS A 5 -39.25 34.25 -22.97
CA LYS A 5 -37.85 34.00 -23.23
C LYS A 5 -37.08 34.04 -21.93
N ILE A 6 -36.62 32.89 -21.45
CA ILE A 6 -35.65 32.83 -20.36
C ILE A 6 -34.29 33.20 -20.96
N VAL A 7 -33.80 34.39 -20.60
CA VAL A 7 -32.44 34.84 -20.86
C VAL A 7 -31.61 34.41 -19.69
N LEU A 8 -30.71 33.43 -19.92
CA LEU A 8 -29.63 33.12 -18.98
C LEU A 8 -28.61 34.26 -19.00
N PRO A 9 -28.27 34.87 -17.87
CA PRO A 9 -27.12 35.76 -17.83
C PRO A 9 -25.82 34.92 -17.84
N ALA A 10 -25.06 35.05 -18.91
CA ALA A 10 -23.66 34.63 -18.92
C ALA A 10 -22.89 35.59 -17.98
N ALA A 11 -22.71 35.20 -16.74
CA ALA A 11 -21.76 35.84 -15.84
C ALA A 11 -20.36 35.35 -16.25
N ALA A 12 -19.64 36.18 -17.01
CA ALA A 12 -18.22 36.06 -17.20
C ALA A 12 -17.54 36.37 -15.86
N ALA A 13 -17.32 35.34 -15.06
CA ALA A 13 -16.38 35.41 -13.95
C ALA A 13 -14.96 35.26 -14.57
N ALA A 14 -14.27 36.39 -14.73
CA ALA A 14 -12.81 36.40 -14.83
C ALA A 14 -12.28 36.02 -13.43
N GLY A 15 -12.35 34.73 -13.10
CA GLY A 15 -11.67 34.13 -11.99
C GLY A 15 -10.24 33.85 -12.44
N SER A 16 -9.26 34.31 -11.68
CA SER A 16 -7.88 33.92 -11.75
C SER A 16 -7.78 32.42 -12.02
N MET A 17 -7.14 32.05 -13.14
CA MET A 17 -6.74 30.66 -13.41
C MET A 17 -5.71 30.27 -12.33
N VAL A 18 -6.18 29.74 -11.22
CA VAL A 18 -5.37 28.91 -10.35
C VAL A 18 -5.21 27.61 -11.13
N THR A 19 -4.08 27.47 -11.78
CA THR A 19 -3.68 26.22 -12.41
C THR A 19 -3.39 25.23 -11.28
N TRP A 20 -4.38 24.39 -10.95
CA TRP A 20 -4.15 23.24 -10.10
C TRP A 20 -3.24 22.28 -10.84
N PRO A 21 -2.18 21.76 -10.21
CA PRO A 21 -1.39 20.72 -10.81
C PRO A 21 -2.26 19.47 -10.97
N VAL A 22 -2.56 19.17 -12.20
CA VAL A 22 -3.36 18.03 -12.61
C VAL A 22 -2.50 16.80 -12.48
N TYR A 23 -2.70 16.01 -11.43
CA TYR A 23 -2.21 14.64 -11.39
C TYR A 23 -3.06 13.82 -12.37
N ALA A 24 -2.50 13.58 -13.58
CA ALA A 24 -3.16 12.76 -14.58
C ALA A 24 -3.21 11.29 -14.12
N HIS A 25 -4.27 10.90 -13.45
CA HIS A 25 -4.59 9.53 -13.15
C HIS A 25 -5.30 8.88 -14.34
N GLY A 26 -4.60 8.70 -15.44
CA GLY A 26 -5.16 8.02 -16.62
C GLY A 26 -5.29 8.89 -17.87
N PHE A 27 -5.43 8.22 -19.00
CA PHE A 27 -5.58 8.90 -20.28
C PHE A 27 -7.00 9.42 -20.46
N GLY A 28 -7.17 10.72 -20.67
CA GLY A 28 -8.45 11.36 -20.99
C GLY A 28 -9.04 10.99 -22.36
N GLU A 29 -8.46 10.03 -23.08
CA GLU A 29 -9.02 9.53 -24.33
C GLU A 29 -10.04 8.42 -24.06
N ARG A 30 -11.26 8.60 -24.58
CA ARG A 30 -12.25 7.53 -24.69
C ARG A 30 -11.65 6.43 -25.56
N THR A 31 -11.13 5.36 -24.94
CA THR A 31 -10.80 4.16 -25.69
C THR A 31 -12.11 3.47 -26.08
N GLU A 32 -12.32 3.31 -27.39
CA GLU A 32 -13.35 2.40 -27.87
C GLU A 32 -12.98 0.99 -27.41
N LEU A 33 -13.69 0.51 -26.40
CA LEU A 33 -13.53 -0.86 -25.93
C LEU A 33 -14.00 -1.81 -27.06
N PRO A 34 -13.30 -2.93 -27.27
CA PRO A 34 -13.65 -3.89 -28.33
C PRO A 34 -15.02 -4.54 -28.12
N VAL A 35 -15.55 -4.50 -26.88
CA VAL A 35 -16.88 -4.96 -26.51
C VAL A 35 -17.47 -4.01 -25.44
N PRO A 36 -18.82 -3.93 -25.33
CA PRO A 36 -19.45 -3.13 -24.28
C PRO A 36 -18.96 -3.48 -22.88
N LEU A 37 -18.77 -2.45 -22.03
CA LEU A 37 -18.22 -2.56 -20.67
C LEU A 37 -18.92 -3.62 -19.82
N GLY A 38 -20.25 -3.80 -19.98
CA GLY A 38 -21.02 -4.80 -19.26
C GLY A 38 -20.51 -6.25 -19.44
N TYR A 39 -19.93 -6.58 -20.61
CA TYR A 39 -19.35 -7.92 -20.82
C TYR A 39 -18.09 -8.14 -19.97
N PHE A 40 -17.28 -7.10 -19.76
CA PHE A 40 -16.14 -7.19 -18.84
C PHE A 40 -16.59 -7.43 -17.42
N PHE A 41 -17.64 -6.73 -16.95
CA PHE A 41 -18.18 -6.92 -15.60
C PHE A 41 -18.72 -8.33 -15.38
N ILE A 42 -19.54 -8.81 -16.32
CA ILE A 42 -20.10 -10.17 -16.28
C ILE A 42 -18.97 -11.21 -16.36
N GLY A 43 -18.04 -11.04 -17.32
CA GLY A 43 -16.94 -11.98 -17.53
C GLY A 43 -16.01 -12.07 -16.32
N ALA A 44 -15.65 -10.93 -15.72
CA ALA A 44 -14.81 -10.89 -14.51
C ALA A 44 -15.52 -11.50 -13.31
N GLY A 45 -16.79 -11.15 -13.06
CA GLY A 45 -17.58 -11.73 -11.98
C GLY A 45 -17.74 -13.24 -12.13
N LEU A 46 -18.02 -13.74 -13.35
CA LEU A 46 -18.08 -15.17 -13.66
C LEU A 46 -16.72 -15.86 -13.47
N ALA A 47 -15.62 -15.23 -13.88
CA ALA A 47 -14.28 -15.80 -13.69
C ALA A 47 -13.97 -16.01 -12.20
N VAL A 48 -14.30 -15.04 -11.34
CA VAL A 48 -14.14 -15.15 -9.89
C VAL A 48 -15.06 -16.23 -9.32
N ALA A 49 -16.33 -16.29 -9.72
CA ALA A 49 -17.26 -17.31 -9.25
C ALA A 49 -16.85 -18.72 -9.70
N LEU A 50 -16.43 -18.90 -10.95
CA LEU A 50 -15.96 -20.18 -11.46
C LEU A 50 -14.63 -20.60 -10.81
N SER A 51 -13.73 -19.66 -10.51
CA SER A 51 -12.48 -19.97 -9.81
C SER A 51 -12.75 -20.63 -8.45
N PHE A 52 -13.79 -20.18 -7.72
CA PHE A 52 -14.20 -20.80 -6.47
C PHE A 52 -14.62 -22.27 -6.69
N VAL A 53 -15.39 -22.57 -7.75
CA VAL A 53 -15.79 -23.95 -8.06
C VAL A 53 -14.56 -24.82 -8.30
N PHE A 54 -13.63 -24.38 -9.17
CA PHE A 54 -12.39 -25.11 -9.45
C PHE A 54 -11.54 -25.30 -8.20
N ILE A 55 -11.30 -24.23 -7.42
CA ILE A 55 -10.51 -24.28 -6.20
C ILE A 55 -11.14 -25.25 -5.19
N SER A 56 -12.47 -25.21 -5.01
CA SER A 56 -13.17 -26.07 -4.07
C SER A 56 -13.10 -27.57 -4.43
N VAL A 57 -12.94 -27.89 -5.70
CA VAL A 57 -12.77 -29.28 -6.18
C VAL A 57 -11.31 -29.74 -6.06
N LEU A 58 -10.36 -28.86 -6.42
CA LEU A 58 -8.94 -29.21 -6.49
C LEU A 58 -8.23 -29.15 -5.12
N VAL A 59 -8.55 -28.16 -4.29
CA VAL A 59 -7.93 -27.96 -2.98
C VAL A 59 -8.76 -28.63 -1.90
N LYS A 60 -8.40 -29.87 -1.56
CA LYS A 60 -9.17 -30.70 -0.62
C LYS A 60 -8.62 -30.70 0.80
N VAL A 61 -7.34 -30.43 0.97
CA VAL A 61 -6.63 -30.48 2.25
C VAL A 61 -5.76 -29.25 2.39
N SER A 62 -5.87 -28.57 3.53
CA SER A 62 -4.97 -27.49 3.91
C SER A 62 -3.98 -28.06 4.92
N THR A 63 -3.04 -28.88 4.45
CA THR A 63 -1.81 -29.07 5.22
C THR A 63 -0.97 -27.80 5.06
N GLU A 64 -0.27 -27.37 6.10
CA GLU A 64 0.88 -26.49 5.93
C GLU A 64 1.94 -27.30 5.17
N ALA A 65 1.73 -27.39 3.86
CA ALA A 65 2.62 -28.11 3.00
C ALA A 65 3.94 -27.35 2.94
N SER A 66 5.05 -28.07 3.07
CA SER A 66 6.32 -27.55 2.64
C SER A 66 6.15 -27.06 1.20
N TYR A 67 6.24 -25.76 0.99
CA TYR A 67 6.21 -25.19 -0.34
C TYR A 67 7.61 -25.21 -0.95
N TRP A 68 7.67 -25.18 -2.28
CA TRP A 68 8.93 -25.04 -2.98
C TRP A 68 9.63 -23.75 -2.57
N ARG A 69 10.90 -23.87 -2.19
CA ARG A 69 11.76 -22.73 -1.87
C ARG A 69 13.16 -22.96 -2.41
N PHE A 70 13.79 -21.90 -2.87
CA PHE A 70 15.14 -21.93 -3.40
C PHE A 70 15.99 -20.87 -2.69
N ASN A 71 17.03 -21.30 -1.99
CA ASN A 71 17.89 -20.41 -1.21
C ASN A 71 18.85 -19.64 -2.12
N LEU A 72 18.62 -18.33 -2.26
CA LEU A 72 19.44 -17.44 -3.07
C LEU A 72 20.84 -17.23 -2.53
N ILE A 73 21.05 -17.39 -1.22
CA ILE A 73 22.36 -17.28 -0.55
C ILE A 73 22.92 -18.63 -0.14
N GLY A 74 22.44 -19.71 -0.76
CA GLY A 74 22.89 -21.07 -0.51
C GLY A 74 24.32 -21.33 -1.00
N SER A 75 24.77 -20.64 -2.06
CA SER A 75 26.15 -20.75 -2.55
C SER A 75 27.08 -19.74 -1.84
N GLY A 76 28.37 -20.10 -1.72
CA GLY A 76 29.36 -19.18 -1.13
C GLY A 76 29.50 -17.88 -1.90
N TRP A 77 29.41 -17.91 -3.22
CA TRP A 77 29.49 -16.74 -4.09
C TRP A 77 28.25 -15.81 -3.93
N SER A 78 27.05 -16.35 -4.02
CA SER A 78 25.84 -15.56 -3.88
C SER A 78 25.70 -14.96 -2.48
N ARG A 79 26.11 -15.70 -1.45
CA ARG A 79 26.18 -15.17 -0.08
C ARG A 79 27.17 -14.03 0.01
N ALA A 80 28.41 -14.22 -0.49
CA ALA A 80 29.45 -13.20 -0.46
C ALA A 80 29.03 -11.91 -1.20
N THR A 81 28.29 -12.01 -2.32
CA THR A 81 27.82 -10.84 -3.07
C THR A 81 26.61 -10.19 -2.40
N LEU A 82 25.51 -10.90 -2.13
CA LEU A 82 24.24 -10.32 -1.65
C LEU A 82 24.32 -9.83 -0.20
N THR A 83 25.23 -10.35 0.62
CA THR A 83 25.40 -9.90 2.01
C THR A 83 26.66 -9.08 2.23
N SER A 84 27.41 -8.77 1.17
CA SER A 84 28.64 -7.99 1.23
C SER A 84 28.39 -6.55 1.71
N PRO A 85 29.20 -6.04 2.64
CA PRO A 85 29.17 -4.61 2.97
C PRO A 85 29.40 -3.70 1.75
N LEU A 86 30.18 -4.15 0.75
CA LEU A 86 30.44 -3.40 -0.49
C LEU A 86 29.16 -3.20 -1.34
N VAL A 87 28.17 -4.09 -1.22
CA VAL A 87 26.88 -3.98 -1.90
C VAL A 87 25.87 -3.27 -1.00
N LEU A 88 25.83 -3.64 0.29
CA LEU A 88 24.82 -3.12 1.21
C LEU A 88 25.07 -1.66 1.63
N LEU A 89 26.35 -1.25 1.77
CA LEU A 89 26.67 0.11 2.20
C LEU A 89 26.27 1.17 1.15
N PRO A 90 26.59 1.03 -0.15
CA PRO A 90 26.08 1.96 -1.18
C PRO A 90 24.55 2.08 -1.20
N VAL A 91 23.83 0.97 -1.05
CA VAL A 91 22.36 0.98 -1.00
C VAL A 91 21.85 1.78 0.22
N LYS A 92 22.47 1.57 1.38
CA LYS A 92 22.14 2.32 2.60
C LYS A 92 22.47 3.82 2.48
N LEU A 93 23.64 4.13 1.92
CA LEU A 93 24.06 5.52 1.68
C LEU A 93 23.11 6.22 0.70
N LEU A 94 22.74 5.54 -0.40
CA LEU A 94 21.78 6.07 -1.37
C LEU A 94 20.42 6.36 -0.70
N SER A 95 19.94 5.46 0.14
CA SER A 95 18.65 5.66 0.81
C SER A 95 18.67 6.87 1.75
N VAL A 96 19.73 7.05 2.54
CA VAL A 96 19.89 8.21 3.42
C VAL A 96 20.10 9.50 2.60
N PHE A 97 20.87 9.42 1.52
CA PHE A 97 21.06 10.53 0.60
C PHE A 97 19.73 10.97 -0.02
N LEU A 98 18.88 10.05 -0.48
CA LEU A 98 17.58 10.36 -1.06
C LEU A 98 16.64 11.02 -0.05
N LEU A 99 16.62 10.56 1.21
CA LEU A 99 15.88 11.25 2.28
C LEU A 99 16.38 12.70 2.46
N GLY A 100 17.71 12.88 2.51
CA GLY A 100 18.32 14.22 2.60
C GLY A 100 18.01 15.08 1.38
N LEU A 101 18.02 14.49 0.18
CA LEU A 101 17.72 15.19 -1.07
C LEU A 101 16.27 15.68 -1.10
N VAL A 102 15.29 14.85 -0.70
CA VAL A 102 13.88 15.25 -0.59
C VAL A 102 13.71 16.46 0.33
N ILE A 103 14.35 16.43 1.51
CA ILE A 103 14.28 17.54 2.46
C ILE A 103 14.96 18.79 1.88
N ALA A 104 16.15 18.64 1.29
CA ALA A 104 16.93 19.75 0.75
C ALA A 104 16.22 20.42 -0.44
N THR A 105 15.70 19.63 -1.38
CA THR A 105 14.98 20.15 -2.56
C THR A 105 13.64 20.76 -2.19
N GLY A 106 12.96 20.21 -1.19
CA GLY A 106 11.69 20.76 -0.69
C GLY A 106 11.86 22.14 -0.06
N PHE A 107 12.93 22.39 0.69
CA PHE A 107 13.19 23.71 1.30
C PHE A 107 13.97 24.66 0.41
N GLY A 108 14.88 24.16 -0.41
CA GLY A 108 15.83 24.97 -1.17
C GLY A 108 15.61 24.98 -2.68
N GLY A 109 14.66 24.22 -3.20
CA GLY A 109 14.34 24.14 -4.63
C GLY A 109 13.17 25.03 -5.05
N GLY A 110 12.85 25.00 -6.35
CA GLY A 110 11.69 25.66 -6.92
C GLY A 110 10.36 25.18 -6.29
N SER A 111 9.37 26.06 -6.26
CA SER A 111 8.05 25.76 -5.70
C SER A 111 7.13 24.97 -6.65
N ASP A 112 7.48 24.88 -7.94
CA ASP A 112 6.71 24.12 -8.92
C ASP A 112 6.92 22.61 -8.72
N PRO A 113 5.85 21.84 -8.44
CA PRO A 113 5.93 20.39 -8.20
C PRO A 113 6.52 19.59 -9.37
N LEU A 114 6.36 20.07 -10.61
CA LEU A 114 6.81 19.35 -11.80
C LEU A 114 8.31 19.44 -12.07
N ILE A 115 8.95 20.48 -11.55
CA ILE A 115 10.40 20.73 -11.72
C ILE A 115 11.19 20.53 -10.43
N ASN A 116 10.55 20.11 -9.34
CA ASN A 116 11.19 19.79 -8.07
C ASN A 116 11.22 18.28 -7.84
N PHE A 117 12.35 17.79 -7.34
CA PHE A 117 12.57 16.35 -7.11
C PHE A 117 11.59 15.74 -6.10
N SER A 118 11.27 16.47 -5.02
CA SER A 118 10.58 15.90 -3.86
C SER A 118 9.17 15.34 -4.17
N PRO A 119 8.27 16.02 -4.91
CA PRO A 119 6.92 15.50 -5.17
C PRO A 119 6.92 14.22 -6.00
N THR A 120 7.61 14.23 -7.14
CA THR A 120 7.69 13.04 -7.99
C THR A 120 8.35 11.88 -7.28
N PHE A 121 9.42 12.13 -6.52
CA PHE A 121 10.09 11.06 -5.81
C PHE A 121 9.22 10.47 -4.70
N VAL A 122 8.59 11.31 -3.87
CA VAL A 122 7.81 10.83 -2.70
C VAL A 122 6.54 10.11 -3.14
N TRP A 123 5.73 10.73 -4.01
CA TRP A 123 4.42 10.20 -4.36
C TRP A 123 4.46 9.09 -5.40
N VAL A 124 5.35 9.19 -6.40
CA VAL A 124 5.36 8.25 -7.51
C VAL A 124 6.43 7.18 -7.32
N VAL A 125 7.70 7.58 -7.19
CA VAL A 125 8.81 6.62 -7.20
C VAL A 125 8.87 5.85 -5.89
N TRP A 126 8.83 6.57 -4.76
CA TRP A 126 8.95 5.93 -3.45
C TRP A 126 7.64 5.26 -3.02
N TRP A 127 6.52 5.99 -2.97
CA TRP A 127 5.28 5.41 -2.45
C TRP A 127 4.75 4.28 -3.34
N VAL A 128 4.44 4.59 -4.60
CA VAL A 128 3.88 3.59 -5.53
C VAL A 128 4.91 2.54 -5.90
N GLY A 129 6.12 2.97 -6.26
CA GLY A 129 7.19 2.06 -6.66
C GLY A 129 7.60 1.11 -5.54
N MET A 130 7.72 1.58 -4.28
CA MET A 130 8.09 0.74 -3.13
C MET A 130 6.96 -0.23 -2.75
N ALA A 131 5.68 0.21 -2.81
CA ALA A 131 4.55 -0.66 -2.55
C ALA A 131 4.50 -1.84 -3.55
N ILE A 132 4.65 -1.56 -4.85
CA ILE A 132 4.66 -2.58 -5.91
C ILE A 132 5.90 -3.46 -5.81
N ALA A 133 7.09 -2.89 -5.70
CA ALA A 133 8.34 -3.65 -5.59
C ALA A 133 8.37 -4.50 -4.31
N GLY A 134 7.91 -3.95 -3.19
CA GLY A 134 7.79 -4.65 -1.91
C GLY A 134 6.86 -5.86 -2.00
N ALA A 135 5.73 -5.71 -2.68
CA ALA A 135 4.75 -6.78 -2.85
C ALA A 135 5.19 -7.84 -3.86
N LEU A 136 5.89 -7.47 -4.93
CA LEU A 136 6.30 -8.44 -5.96
C LEU A 136 7.64 -9.10 -5.67
N VAL A 137 8.62 -8.34 -5.19
CA VAL A 137 9.99 -8.81 -5.00
C VAL A 137 10.23 -9.27 -3.56
N GLY A 138 9.93 -8.42 -2.57
CA GLY A 138 10.18 -8.69 -1.15
C GLY A 138 10.25 -7.42 -0.33
N ASN A 139 10.42 -7.53 0.98
CA ASN A 139 10.50 -6.36 1.86
C ASN A 139 11.79 -5.56 1.66
N ILE A 140 11.85 -4.84 0.53
CA ILE A 140 12.97 -3.96 0.19
C ILE A 140 13.09 -2.84 1.24
N TRP A 141 11.96 -2.37 1.79
CA TRP A 141 11.96 -1.33 2.81
C TRP A 141 12.71 -1.73 4.08
N ALA A 142 12.68 -2.98 4.47
CA ALA A 142 13.45 -3.46 5.61
C ALA A 142 14.98 -3.25 5.45
N LEU A 143 15.47 -3.21 4.20
CA LEU A 143 16.86 -2.92 3.86
C LEU A 143 17.13 -1.42 3.68
N THR A 144 16.19 -0.70 3.03
CA THR A 144 16.38 0.66 2.55
C THR A 144 15.74 1.74 3.44
N ASN A 145 15.10 1.38 4.57
CA ASN A 145 14.51 2.37 5.47
C ASN A 145 15.58 3.32 6.03
N PRO A 146 15.58 4.62 5.63
CA PRO A 146 16.66 5.55 5.98
C PRO A 146 16.68 5.86 7.46
N TRP A 147 15.53 5.90 8.14
CA TRP A 147 15.46 6.14 9.58
C TRP A 147 16.08 4.99 10.38
N LYS A 148 15.82 3.75 9.96
CA LYS A 148 16.47 2.55 10.53
C LYS A 148 18.00 2.64 10.38
N ILE A 149 18.46 3.04 9.20
CA ILE A 149 19.89 3.15 8.88
C ILE A 149 20.55 4.24 9.73
N LEU A 150 19.96 5.45 9.75
CA LEU A 150 20.47 6.58 10.56
C LEU A 150 20.53 6.23 12.04
N PHE A 151 19.47 5.61 12.57
CA PHE A 151 19.43 5.19 13.96
C PHE A 151 20.49 4.13 14.27
N ALA A 152 20.70 3.16 13.39
CA ALA A 152 21.73 2.12 13.56
C ALA A 152 23.15 2.71 13.53
N TRP A 153 23.41 3.72 12.69
CA TRP A 153 24.69 4.44 12.68
C TRP A 153 24.87 5.26 13.96
N ALA A 154 23.83 5.95 14.40
CA ALA A 154 23.85 6.68 15.68
C ALA A 154 24.09 5.75 16.88
N GLU A 155 23.46 4.58 16.92
CA GLU A 155 23.72 3.55 17.95
C GLU A 155 25.18 3.09 17.92
N SER A 156 25.74 2.86 16.73
CA SER A 156 27.13 2.43 16.58
C SER A 156 28.10 3.50 17.09
N LEU A 157 27.87 4.75 16.72
CA LEU A 157 28.67 5.89 17.19
C LEU A 157 28.53 6.09 18.72
N TYR A 158 27.30 5.98 19.24
CA TYR A 158 27.04 6.12 20.67
C TYR A 158 27.75 5.05 21.50
N ARG A 159 27.80 3.81 21.03
CA ARG A 159 28.53 2.72 21.70
C ARG A 159 30.05 2.93 21.71
N LEU A 160 30.62 3.61 20.70
CA LEU A 160 32.03 3.99 20.70
C LEU A 160 32.33 5.06 21.77
N ILE A 161 31.40 6.00 21.97
CA ILE A 161 31.56 7.10 22.96
C ILE A 161 31.21 6.63 24.37
N ARG A 162 30.22 5.73 24.51
CA ARG A 162 29.69 5.23 25.79
C ARG A 162 29.59 3.71 25.76
N PRO A 163 30.71 2.98 25.92
CA PRO A 163 30.71 1.50 25.92
C PRO A 163 29.74 0.92 26.95
N GLY A 164 28.96 -0.07 26.55
CA GLY A 164 27.99 -0.76 27.41
C GLY A 164 26.67 -0.02 27.63
N ARG A 165 26.44 1.14 26.97
CA ARG A 165 25.13 1.83 26.99
C ARG A 165 24.46 1.76 25.64
N GLU A 166 23.14 1.63 25.67
CA GLU A 166 22.30 1.72 24.47
C GLU A 166 21.83 3.15 24.23
N LEU A 167 21.64 3.53 22.95
CA LEU A 167 21.12 4.83 22.58
C LEU A 167 19.63 4.96 22.95
N SER A 168 18.89 3.85 22.84
CA SER A 168 17.48 3.79 23.20
C SER A 168 17.29 3.76 24.72
N LEU A 169 16.19 4.37 25.18
CA LEU A 169 15.76 4.30 26.59
C LEU A 169 15.28 2.90 26.98
N GLY A 170 15.05 2.00 26.01
CA GLY A 170 14.61 0.63 26.22
C GLY A 170 13.28 0.51 26.96
N ARG A 171 12.40 1.53 26.86
CA ARG A 171 11.07 1.44 27.50
C ARG A 171 10.26 0.32 26.86
N GLU A 172 9.59 -0.46 27.68
CA GLU A 172 8.70 -1.50 27.19
C GLU A 172 7.56 -0.88 26.35
N TYR A 173 7.38 -1.40 25.15
CA TYR A 173 6.29 -0.97 24.27
C TYR A 173 4.97 -1.55 24.80
N PRO A 174 3.96 -0.72 25.14
CA PRO A 174 2.72 -1.20 25.72
C PRO A 174 1.98 -2.14 24.78
N ALA A 175 1.80 -3.40 25.19
CA ALA A 175 1.17 -4.43 24.35
C ALA A 175 -0.22 -4.03 23.83
N LYS A 176 -0.98 -3.23 24.63
CA LYS A 176 -2.31 -2.73 24.25
C LYS A 176 -2.32 -1.81 23.02
N TYR A 177 -1.18 -1.22 22.68
CA TYR A 177 -1.09 -0.35 21.49
C TYR A 177 -0.94 -1.14 20.19
N GLY A 178 -0.51 -2.41 20.23
CA GLY A 178 -0.37 -3.21 19.01
C GLY A 178 0.29 -2.42 17.87
N ILE A 179 -0.35 -2.38 16.68
CA ILE A 179 0.08 -1.55 15.55
C ILE A 179 -0.78 -0.28 15.36
N TRP A 180 -1.62 0.11 16.36
CA TRP A 180 -2.46 1.31 16.26
C TRP A 180 -1.67 2.59 15.93
N PRO A 181 -0.45 2.83 16.48
CA PRO A 181 0.33 4.01 16.08
C PRO A 181 0.69 4.01 14.61
N ALA A 182 1.09 2.87 14.05
CA ALA A 182 1.36 2.75 12.61
C ALA A 182 0.10 2.98 11.77
N LEU A 183 -1.04 2.45 12.21
CA LEU A 183 -2.34 2.66 11.53
C LEU A 183 -2.73 4.14 11.52
N VAL A 184 -2.60 4.84 12.65
CA VAL A 184 -2.92 6.27 12.74
C VAL A 184 -1.99 7.09 11.83
N LEU A 185 -0.69 6.80 11.83
CA LEU A 185 0.27 7.47 10.94
C LEU A 185 -0.04 7.19 9.47
N PHE A 186 -0.45 5.96 9.14
CA PHE A 186 -0.85 5.62 7.78
C PHE A 186 -2.18 6.30 7.38
N ALA A 187 -3.16 6.37 8.28
CA ALA A 187 -4.40 7.10 8.04
C ALA A 187 -4.17 8.62 7.83
N LEU A 188 -3.24 9.22 8.59
CA LEU A 188 -2.82 10.60 8.37
C LEU A 188 -2.11 10.78 7.02
N TYR A 189 -1.27 9.82 6.65
CA TYR A 189 -0.60 9.82 5.35
C TYR A 189 -1.62 9.77 4.19
N THR A 190 -2.61 8.88 4.26
CA THR A 190 -3.67 8.79 3.22
C THR A 190 -4.56 10.04 3.21
N TRP A 191 -4.83 10.66 4.36
CA TRP A 191 -5.51 11.93 4.41
C TRP A 191 -4.72 13.05 3.72
N VAL A 192 -3.40 13.09 3.92
CA VAL A 192 -2.54 14.06 3.21
C VAL A 192 -2.57 13.80 1.72
N GLN A 193 -2.54 12.55 1.28
CA GLN A 193 -2.56 12.17 -0.13
C GLN A 193 -3.88 12.60 -0.81
N ASP A 194 -5.01 12.31 -0.17
CA ASP A 194 -6.32 12.33 -0.84
C ASP A 194 -7.16 13.57 -0.51
N ALA A 195 -6.82 14.33 0.55
CA ALA A 195 -7.64 15.45 1.02
C ALA A 195 -6.87 16.75 1.28
N TYR A 196 -5.55 16.70 1.52
CA TYR A 196 -4.78 17.92 1.81
C TYR A 196 -4.41 18.67 0.52
N PRO A 197 -4.87 19.91 0.31
CA PRO A 197 -4.74 20.61 -0.98
C PRO A 197 -3.31 20.96 -1.38
N ASN A 198 -2.38 21.03 -0.42
CA ASN A 198 -0.98 21.37 -0.66
C ASN A 198 -0.05 20.14 -0.53
N SER A 199 -0.59 18.95 -0.81
CA SER A 199 0.15 17.68 -0.69
C SER A 199 1.32 17.57 -1.67
N ASP A 200 1.28 18.29 -2.78
CA ASP A 200 2.30 18.32 -3.84
C ASP A 200 3.30 19.46 -3.69
N VAL A 201 3.06 20.44 -2.80
CA VAL A 201 3.95 21.56 -2.58
C VAL A 201 5.26 21.09 -1.95
N PRO A 202 6.44 21.32 -2.61
CA PRO A 202 7.72 20.78 -2.17
C PRO A 202 8.08 21.09 -0.71
N ALA A 203 7.85 22.33 -0.27
CA ALA A 203 8.13 22.76 1.10
C ALA A 203 7.22 22.03 2.13
N GLN A 204 5.95 21.76 1.79
CA GLN A 204 5.05 21.00 2.65
C GLN A 204 5.49 19.54 2.76
N ILE A 205 5.90 18.93 1.65
CA ILE A 205 6.46 17.57 1.67
C ILE A 205 7.69 17.51 2.58
N ALA A 206 8.61 18.48 2.46
CA ALA A 206 9.80 18.53 3.32
C ALA A 206 9.43 18.65 4.81
N ILE A 207 8.46 19.50 5.17
CA ILE A 207 7.95 19.62 6.54
C ILE A 207 7.36 18.30 7.02
N MET A 208 6.51 17.64 6.22
CA MET A 208 5.90 16.36 6.57
C MET A 208 6.96 15.27 6.77
N VAL A 209 7.97 15.19 5.90
CA VAL A 209 9.09 14.24 6.01
C VAL A 209 9.91 14.50 7.28
N VAL A 210 10.19 15.77 7.62
CA VAL A 210 10.88 16.13 8.86
C VAL A 210 10.07 15.76 10.09
N VAL A 211 8.78 16.09 10.13
CA VAL A 211 7.87 15.72 11.25
C VAL A 211 7.82 14.20 11.41
N TYR A 212 7.64 13.47 10.31
CA TYR A 212 7.65 12.01 10.33
C TYR A 212 8.98 11.44 10.81
N SER A 213 10.11 12.06 10.42
CA SER A 213 11.45 11.67 10.89
C SER A 213 11.60 11.84 12.40
N VAL A 214 11.11 12.96 12.95
CA VAL A 214 11.13 13.21 14.41
C VAL A 214 10.30 12.16 15.15
N ILE A 215 9.09 11.85 14.66
CA ILE A 215 8.22 10.83 15.26
C ILE A 215 8.92 9.47 15.23
N THR A 216 9.46 9.07 14.08
CA THR A 216 10.07 7.75 13.88
C THR A 216 11.36 7.58 14.67
N LEU A 217 12.28 8.57 14.62
CA LEU A 217 13.52 8.53 15.41
C LEU A 217 13.23 8.62 16.91
N GLY A 218 12.27 9.45 17.32
CA GLY A 218 11.81 9.56 18.71
C GLY A 218 11.21 8.25 19.23
N GLY A 219 10.37 7.60 18.43
CA GLY A 219 9.82 6.29 18.77
C GLY A 219 10.90 5.21 18.94
N MET A 220 11.90 5.18 18.05
CA MET A 220 13.05 4.28 18.17
C MET A 220 13.91 4.61 19.38
N ALA A 221 14.09 5.89 19.71
CA ALA A 221 14.85 6.30 20.91
C ALA A 221 14.13 5.90 22.21
N ILE A 222 12.81 5.91 22.25
CA ILE A 222 12.03 5.58 23.45
C ILE A 222 11.88 4.07 23.60
N PHE A 223 11.40 3.37 22.56
CA PHE A 223 10.99 1.96 22.64
C PHE A 223 12.02 0.98 22.07
N GLY A 224 13.10 1.49 21.51
CA GLY A 224 14.05 0.71 20.74
C GLY A 224 13.65 0.52 19.28
N LYS A 225 14.67 0.47 18.42
CA LYS A 225 14.54 0.40 16.95
C LYS A 225 13.61 -0.73 16.50
N HIS A 226 13.79 -1.92 17.06
CA HIS A 226 13.04 -3.09 16.64
C HIS A 226 11.55 -2.98 16.95
N GLN A 227 11.19 -2.64 18.19
CA GLN A 227 9.81 -2.56 18.62
C GLN A 227 9.05 -1.48 17.84
N TRP A 228 9.70 -0.34 17.63
CA TRP A 228 9.07 0.76 16.89
C TRP A 228 8.86 0.44 15.42
N LEU A 229 9.85 -0.10 14.73
CA LEU A 229 9.74 -0.49 13.32
C LEU A 229 8.72 -1.62 13.09
N LYS A 230 8.56 -2.52 14.07
CA LYS A 230 7.58 -3.62 13.98
C LYS A 230 6.15 -3.15 14.23
N LYS A 231 5.92 -2.10 15.05
CA LYS A 231 4.59 -1.76 15.57
C LYS A 231 4.17 -0.30 15.37
N GLY A 232 5.11 0.64 15.36
CA GLY A 232 4.84 2.08 15.37
C GLY A 232 5.12 2.78 14.05
N GLU A 233 6.08 2.30 13.26
CA GLU A 233 6.47 2.94 12.01
C GLU A 233 5.56 2.44 10.87
N ALA A 234 4.74 3.36 10.31
CA ALA A 234 3.68 3.05 9.37
C ALA A 234 4.16 2.27 8.15
N PHE A 235 5.22 2.73 7.49
CA PHE A 235 5.69 2.13 6.24
C PHE A 235 6.40 0.80 6.43
N SER A 236 7.07 0.58 7.57
CA SER A 236 7.61 -0.75 7.91
C SER A 236 6.50 -1.77 8.11
N VAL A 237 5.38 -1.35 8.72
CA VAL A 237 4.23 -2.24 8.93
C VAL A 237 3.50 -2.49 7.61
N VAL A 238 3.21 -1.44 6.82
CA VAL A 238 2.48 -1.55 5.54
C VAL A 238 3.27 -2.36 4.51
N PHE A 239 4.54 -1.98 4.25
CA PHE A 239 5.37 -2.71 3.28
C PHE A 239 5.74 -4.12 3.78
N GLY A 240 5.89 -4.31 5.09
CA GLY A 240 6.03 -5.63 5.69
C GLY A 240 4.81 -6.52 5.42
N LEU A 241 3.61 -5.96 5.52
CA LEU A 241 2.36 -6.67 5.23
C LEU A 241 2.22 -7.00 3.74
N LEU A 242 2.49 -6.04 2.84
CA LEU A 242 2.48 -6.25 1.40
C LEU A 242 3.50 -7.30 0.95
N SER A 243 4.70 -7.30 1.56
CA SER A 243 5.77 -8.24 1.22
C SER A 243 5.46 -9.70 1.56
N ARG A 244 4.43 -9.98 2.38
CA ARG A 244 3.94 -11.34 2.58
C ARG A 244 3.41 -11.97 1.28
N PHE A 245 2.98 -11.14 0.33
CA PHE A 245 2.58 -11.59 -1.00
C PHE A 245 3.78 -11.97 -1.89
N SER A 246 4.95 -11.42 -1.66
CA SER A 246 6.12 -11.45 -2.54
C SER A 246 6.71 -12.84 -2.78
N VAL A 247 7.54 -12.92 -3.84
CA VAL A 247 8.29 -14.12 -4.22
C VAL A 247 9.51 -14.39 -3.34
N THR A 248 9.90 -13.49 -2.45
CA THR A 248 11.03 -13.74 -1.55
C THR A 248 10.59 -13.79 -0.10
N GLU A 249 11.35 -14.54 0.69
CA GLU A 249 11.27 -14.55 2.15
C GLU A 249 12.67 -14.55 2.76
N VAL A 250 12.79 -14.01 3.96
CA VAL A 250 13.95 -14.21 4.81
C VAL A 250 13.62 -15.25 5.87
N ARG A 251 14.54 -16.20 6.10
CA ARG A 251 14.36 -17.28 7.05
C ARG A 251 15.59 -17.40 7.94
N VAL A 252 15.36 -17.63 9.23
CA VAL A 252 16.39 -17.83 10.23
C VAL A 252 16.24 -19.23 10.79
N ILE A 253 17.26 -20.05 10.56
CA ILE A 253 17.32 -21.44 11.00
C ILE A 253 17.94 -21.53 12.41
N ASP A 254 18.70 -20.50 12.79
CA ASP A 254 19.33 -20.39 14.11
C ASP A 254 18.26 -20.15 15.19
N ARG A 255 17.89 -21.23 15.89
CA ARG A 255 16.85 -21.19 16.93
C ARG A 255 17.23 -20.28 18.10
N ASP A 256 18.51 -20.13 18.40
CA ASP A 256 18.97 -19.26 19.49
C ASP A 256 18.70 -17.79 19.16
N ALA A 257 18.90 -17.39 17.90
CA ALA A 257 18.55 -16.04 17.44
C ALA A 257 17.04 -15.78 17.47
N CYS A 258 16.22 -16.84 17.38
CA CYS A 258 14.76 -16.76 17.37
C CYS A 258 14.12 -16.81 18.77
N GLN A 259 14.84 -17.26 19.80
CA GLN A 259 14.30 -17.36 21.17
C GLN A 259 13.88 -16.02 21.78
N THR A 260 14.55 -14.93 21.36
CA THR A 260 14.21 -13.57 21.82
C THR A 260 13.10 -12.92 21.00
N CYS A 261 12.64 -13.58 19.93
CA CYS A 261 11.58 -13.10 19.06
C CYS A 261 10.20 -13.49 19.60
N SER A 262 9.17 -12.71 19.27
CA SER A 262 7.79 -13.10 19.58
C SER A 262 7.41 -14.38 18.82
N THR A 263 6.53 -15.20 19.40
CA THR A 263 6.00 -16.42 18.77
C THR A 263 5.33 -16.17 17.42
N GLU A 264 4.94 -14.93 17.15
CA GLU A 264 4.35 -14.48 15.88
C GLU A 264 5.30 -14.57 14.67
N CYS A 265 6.63 -14.60 14.90
CA CYS A 265 7.62 -14.73 13.82
C CYS A 265 7.99 -16.18 13.51
N GLN A 266 7.61 -17.13 14.38
CA GLN A 266 7.99 -18.53 14.27
C GLN A 266 6.97 -19.33 13.45
N ASP A 267 7.47 -20.20 12.57
CA ASP A 267 6.63 -21.22 11.93
C ASP A 267 6.47 -22.46 12.82
N LEU A 268 5.79 -23.50 12.33
CA LEU A 268 5.57 -24.75 13.08
C LEU A 268 6.87 -25.49 13.40
N GLU A 269 7.95 -25.24 12.65
CA GLU A 269 9.26 -25.84 12.84
C GLU A 269 10.11 -25.02 13.84
N GLY A 270 9.60 -23.88 14.31
CA GLY A 270 10.28 -22.96 15.22
C GLY A 270 11.31 -22.06 14.55
N GLU A 271 11.28 -21.98 13.20
CA GLU A 271 12.12 -21.07 12.41
C GLU A 271 11.48 -19.70 12.29
N CYS A 272 12.26 -18.62 12.39
CA CYS A 272 11.77 -17.27 12.17
C CYS A 272 11.67 -16.97 10.67
N VAL A 273 10.47 -16.62 10.20
CA VAL A 273 10.20 -16.27 8.81
C VAL A 273 9.76 -14.80 8.72
N ASP A 274 10.34 -14.08 7.76
CA ASP A 274 10.12 -12.65 7.50
C ASP A 274 10.43 -11.74 8.73
N CYS A 275 11.29 -12.22 9.65
CA CYS A 275 11.81 -11.44 10.76
C CYS A 275 13.21 -10.88 10.43
N TYR A 276 13.27 -9.65 9.97
CA TYR A 276 14.51 -9.03 9.50
C TYR A 276 15.52 -8.75 10.62
N GLU A 277 15.06 -8.54 11.87
CA GLU A 277 15.97 -8.38 13.00
C GLU A 277 16.68 -9.69 13.37
N CYS A 278 15.92 -10.78 13.48
CA CYS A 278 16.52 -12.08 13.69
C CYS A 278 17.48 -12.42 12.54
N PHE A 279 17.09 -12.08 11.29
CA PHE A 279 17.94 -12.28 10.12
C PHE A 279 19.25 -11.49 10.20
N GLU A 280 19.26 -10.27 10.72
CA GLU A 280 20.48 -9.46 10.88
C GLU A 280 21.43 -10.03 11.94
N ARG A 281 20.89 -10.67 12.98
CA ARG A 281 21.66 -11.23 14.12
C ARG A 281 22.10 -12.67 13.91
N ALA A 282 21.35 -13.45 13.13
CA ALA A 282 21.55 -14.87 12.99
C ALA A 282 22.80 -15.22 12.19
N LYS A 283 23.48 -16.29 12.62
CA LYS A 283 24.62 -16.88 11.88
C LYS A 283 24.15 -17.74 10.72
N THR A 284 23.09 -18.53 10.93
CA THR A 284 22.50 -19.40 9.92
C THR A 284 21.17 -18.82 9.45
N ARG A 285 21.17 -18.31 8.21
CA ARG A 285 20.05 -17.58 7.62
C ARG A 285 19.96 -17.84 6.11
N GLU A 286 18.76 -17.69 5.58
CA GLU A 286 18.44 -17.90 4.17
C GLU A 286 17.65 -16.73 3.60
N ILE A 287 17.87 -16.44 2.32
CA ILE A 287 16.98 -15.63 1.50
C ILE A 287 16.43 -16.58 0.45
N ASN A 288 15.13 -16.85 0.51
CA ASN A 288 14.50 -17.85 -0.33
C ASN A 288 13.60 -17.22 -1.38
N LEU A 289 13.61 -17.78 -2.60
CA LEU A 289 12.49 -17.64 -3.52
C LEU A 289 11.37 -18.60 -3.09
N ARG A 290 10.12 -18.11 -3.14
CA ARG A 290 8.91 -18.87 -2.83
C ARG A 290 7.78 -18.52 -3.82
N PRO A 291 6.70 -19.31 -3.94
CA PRO A 291 5.52 -18.91 -4.70
C PRO A 291 4.87 -17.66 -4.11
N PHE A 292 4.23 -16.85 -4.97
CA PHE A 292 3.46 -15.70 -4.55
C PHE A 292 2.37 -16.05 -3.51
N ALA A 293 2.06 -15.10 -2.64
CA ALA A 293 0.99 -15.17 -1.64
C ALA A 293 1.15 -16.22 -0.53
N ILE A 294 2.19 -17.04 -0.54
CA ILE A 294 2.42 -18.07 0.49
C ILE A 294 2.51 -17.47 1.89
N GLY A 295 3.19 -16.32 2.03
CA GLY A 295 3.33 -15.63 3.31
C GLY A 295 2.00 -15.13 3.91
N LEU A 296 0.94 -14.97 3.08
CA LEU A 296 -0.41 -14.61 3.54
C LEU A 296 -1.21 -15.81 4.07
N GLY A 297 -0.80 -17.03 3.71
CA GLY A 297 -1.45 -18.28 4.14
C GLY A 297 -0.96 -18.81 5.49
N ARG A 298 -0.07 -18.12 6.20
CA ARG A 298 0.49 -18.54 7.50
C ARG A 298 -0.59 -18.56 8.58
N ASN A 299 -0.44 -19.50 9.53
CA ASN A 299 -1.39 -19.64 10.64
C ASN A 299 -1.04 -18.68 11.79
N GLU A 300 -1.19 -17.40 11.56
CA GLU A 300 -0.95 -16.37 12.56
C GLU A 300 -2.27 -15.77 13.05
N PRO A 301 -2.41 -15.49 14.35
CA PRO A 301 -3.58 -14.79 14.86
C PRO A 301 -3.57 -13.34 14.36
N VAL A 302 -4.65 -12.94 13.67
CA VAL A 302 -4.85 -11.56 13.23
C VAL A 302 -5.53 -10.77 14.34
N THR A 303 -4.91 -9.67 14.76
CA THR A 303 -5.45 -8.75 15.77
C THR A 303 -6.40 -7.73 15.14
N ASN A 304 -7.14 -6.99 15.97
CA ASN A 304 -8.12 -6.00 15.47
C ASN A 304 -7.45 -4.83 14.75
N ASP A 305 -6.28 -4.43 15.19
CA ASP A 305 -5.48 -3.37 14.58
C ASP A 305 -4.92 -3.78 13.21
N VAL A 306 -4.48 -5.04 13.06
CA VAL A 306 -4.08 -5.58 11.75
C VAL A 306 -5.27 -5.69 10.81
N LEU A 307 -6.43 -6.15 11.30
CA LEU A 307 -7.66 -6.15 10.51
C LEU A 307 -8.03 -4.75 10.04
N ALA A 308 -7.99 -3.76 10.95
CA ALA A 308 -8.29 -2.37 10.63
C ALA A 308 -7.31 -1.81 9.57
N LEU A 309 -6.01 -2.13 9.67
CA LEU A 309 -5.02 -1.71 8.68
C LEU A 309 -5.27 -2.34 7.30
N VAL A 310 -5.58 -3.63 7.24
CA VAL A 310 -5.88 -4.31 5.96
C VAL A 310 -7.11 -3.68 5.29
N VAL A 311 -8.17 -3.42 6.06
CA VAL A 311 -9.37 -2.76 5.54
C VAL A 311 -9.08 -1.32 5.11
N LEU A 312 -8.28 -0.58 5.89
CA LEU A 312 -7.86 0.78 5.55
C LEU A 312 -7.08 0.80 4.22
N MET A 313 -6.10 -0.10 4.04
CA MET A 313 -5.33 -0.20 2.80
C MET A 313 -6.21 -0.47 1.58
N LEU A 314 -7.20 -1.36 1.71
CA LEU A 314 -8.15 -1.67 0.64
C LEU A 314 -9.07 -0.48 0.34
N ALA A 315 -9.60 0.15 1.39
CA ALA A 315 -10.55 1.23 1.27
C ALA A 315 -9.91 2.51 0.71
N THR A 316 -8.69 2.86 1.14
CA THR A 316 -8.01 4.08 0.69
C THR A 316 -7.66 4.02 -0.78
N VAL A 317 -7.07 2.93 -1.27
CA VAL A 317 -6.78 2.82 -2.71
C VAL A 317 -8.06 2.78 -3.57
N THR A 318 -9.18 2.29 -3.00
CA THR A 318 -10.49 2.32 -3.69
C THR A 318 -11.04 3.73 -3.69
N PHE A 319 -10.90 4.47 -2.58
CA PHE A 319 -11.35 5.85 -2.48
C PHE A 319 -10.55 6.77 -3.41
N ASP A 320 -9.23 6.62 -3.47
CA ASP A 320 -8.37 7.37 -4.39
C ASP A 320 -8.87 7.23 -5.86
N GLY A 321 -9.16 6.00 -6.29
CA GLY A 321 -9.77 5.79 -7.62
C GLY A 321 -11.19 6.32 -7.75
N PHE A 322 -12.01 6.25 -6.69
CA PHE A 322 -13.38 6.72 -6.70
C PHE A 322 -13.46 8.25 -6.66
N SER A 323 -12.54 8.91 -5.97
CA SER A 323 -12.48 10.37 -5.85
C SER A 323 -12.28 11.07 -7.20
N ALA A 324 -11.67 10.39 -8.17
CA ALA A 324 -11.49 10.88 -9.53
C ALA A 324 -12.72 10.71 -10.44
N THR A 325 -13.85 10.19 -9.94
CA THR A 325 -15.06 9.93 -10.74
C THR A 325 -16.05 11.09 -10.70
N SER A 326 -16.91 11.20 -11.72
CA SER A 326 -18.00 12.18 -11.76
C SER A 326 -18.96 12.05 -10.55
N ALA A 327 -19.16 10.83 -10.05
CA ALA A 327 -20.01 10.59 -8.88
C ALA A 327 -19.45 11.25 -7.60
N TRP A 328 -18.11 11.29 -7.47
CA TRP A 328 -17.49 12.00 -6.35
C TRP A 328 -17.59 13.52 -6.51
N VAL A 329 -17.38 14.04 -7.71
CA VAL A 329 -17.56 15.47 -8.02
C VAL A 329 -18.97 15.94 -7.73
N GLU A 330 -19.99 15.13 -8.03
CA GLU A 330 -21.38 15.42 -7.66
C GLU A 330 -21.54 15.51 -6.12
N PHE A 331 -20.92 14.61 -5.37
CA PHE A 331 -20.90 14.67 -3.90
C PHE A 331 -20.17 15.91 -3.38
N GLN A 332 -19.01 16.25 -3.94
CA GLN A 332 -18.29 17.49 -3.59
C GLN A 332 -19.16 18.72 -3.86
N THR A 333 -19.84 18.76 -5.01
CA THR A 333 -20.79 19.85 -5.35
C THR A 333 -21.91 19.94 -4.33
N PHE A 334 -22.51 18.82 -3.95
CA PHE A 334 -23.54 18.79 -2.89
C PHE A 334 -23.01 19.35 -1.55
N VAL A 335 -21.78 19.01 -1.16
CA VAL A 335 -21.18 19.55 0.07
C VAL A 335 -20.93 21.06 -0.04
N VAL A 336 -20.46 21.52 -1.21
CA VAL A 336 -20.27 22.96 -1.47
C VAL A 336 -21.60 23.72 -1.44
N ASP A 337 -22.65 23.16 -2.01
CA ASP A 337 -24.00 23.78 -1.99
C ASP A 337 -24.57 23.85 -0.57
N LEU A 338 -24.26 22.86 0.27
CA LEU A 338 -24.76 22.80 1.66
C LEU A 338 -24.00 23.75 2.60
N PHE A 339 -22.68 23.85 2.46
CA PHE A 339 -21.82 24.61 3.39
C PHE A 339 -21.29 25.92 2.79
N GLY A 340 -21.51 26.17 1.52
CA GLY A 340 -20.98 27.32 0.78
C GLY A 340 -19.54 27.13 0.32
N SER A 341 -19.09 27.96 -0.60
CA SER A 341 -17.70 27.97 -1.11
C SER A 341 -16.72 28.75 -0.20
N GLY A 342 -17.17 29.20 0.97
CA GLY A 342 -16.37 29.97 1.93
C GLY A 342 -15.43 29.08 2.74
N GLY A 343 -14.28 29.62 3.11
CA GLY A 343 -13.29 28.94 3.95
C GLY A 343 -11.87 29.36 3.57
N GLY A 344 -10.89 29.04 4.41
CA GLY A 344 -9.47 29.22 4.09
C GLY A 344 -8.95 28.11 3.18
N GLU A 345 -7.71 28.24 2.70
CA GLU A 345 -7.08 27.25 1.80
C GLU A 345 -7.11 25.83 2.36
N ILE A 346 -7.00 25.64 3.68
CA ILE A 346 -6.92 24.33 4.35
C ILE A 346 -8.31 23.82 4.77
N PHE A 347 -9.27 24.71 5.04
CA PHE A 347 -10.61 24.35 5.52
C PHE A 347 -11.68 24.97 4.63
N ASN A 348 -11.89 24.39 3.46
CA ASN A 348 -12.97 24.71 2.55
C ASN A 348 -13.90 23.50 2.38
N SER A 349 -15.03 23.68 1.72
CA SER A 349 -16.03 22.62 1.54
C SER A 349 -15.53 21.44 0.72
N LEU A 350 -14.57 21.64 -0.21
CA LEU A 350 -13.95 20.54 -0.97
C LEU A 350 -13.08 19.67 -0.06
N VAL A 351 -12.20 20.30 0.72
CA VAL A 351 -11.37 19.58 1.72
C VAL A 351 -12.24 18.85 2.74
N LEU A 352 -13.38 19.45 3.13
CA LEU A 352 -14.35 18.78 4.00
C LEU A 352 -14.93 17.54 3.31
N ALA A 353 -15.33 17.63 2.04
CA ALA A 353 -15.87 16.50 1.30
C ALA A 353 -14.85 15.36 1.21
N ASP A 354 -13.59 15.66 0.81
CA ASP A 354 -12.52 14.67 0.68
C ASP A 354 -12.14 14.09 2.05
N THR A 355 -12.10 14.89 3.10
CA THR A 355 -11.90 14.41 4.48
C THR A 355 -13.00 13.44 4.91
N LEU A 356 -14.26 13.75 4.60
CA LEU A 356 -15.38 12.84 4.85
C LEU A 356 -15.20 11.52 4.07
N GLY A 357 -14.74 11.59 2.82
CA GLY A 357 -14.43 10.41 2.02
C GLY A 357 -13.38 9.53 2.65
N VAL A 358 -12.23 10.10 2.98
CA VAL A 358 -11.11 9.38 3.63
C VAL A 358 -11.50 8.74 4.95
N LEU A 359 -12.43 9.34 5.70
CA LEU A 359 -12.89 8.80 6.99
C LEU A 359 -14.04 7.80 6.85
N LEU A 360 -15.05 8.12 6.04
CA LEU A 360 -16.29 7.33 5.97
C LEU A 360 -16.17 6.10 5.06
N VAL A 361 -15.36 6.17 3.99
CA VAL A 361 -15.21 5.03 3.08
C VAL A 361 -14.56 3.83 3.79
N PRO A 362 -13.45 3.97 4.54
CA PRO A 362 -12.91 2.84 5.32
C PRO A 362 -13.88 2.29 6.37
N VAL A 363 -14.67 3.16 7.02
CA VAL A 363 -15.71 2.72 7.97
C VAL A 363 -16.79 1.93 7.24
N GLY A 364 -17.24 2.39 6.07
CA GLY A 364 -18.21 1.67 5.23
C GLY A 364 -17.68 0.30 4.80
N PHE A 365 -16.44 0.23 4.34
CA PHE A 365 -15.77 -1.03 4.00
C PHE A 365 -15.71 -2.00 5.18
N PHE A 366 -15.34 -1.49 6.36
CA PHE A 366 -15.30 -2.29 7.58
C PHE A 366 -16.70 -2.84 7.95
N LEU A 367 -17.73 -2.00 7.89
CA LEU A 367 -19.11 -2.41 8.21
C LEU A 367 -19.64 -3.45 7.21
N VAL A 368 -19.40 -3.26 5.91
CA VAL A 368 -19.77 -4.23 4.86
C VAL A 368 -19.02 -5.53 5.07
N TYR A 369 -17.72 -5.49 5.30
CA TYR A 369 -16.91 -6.68 5.56
C TYR A 369 -17.38 -7.43 6.82
N LEU A 370 -17.68 -6.69 7.90
CA LEU A 370 -18.21 -7.27 9.14
C LEU A 370 -19.60 -7.87 8.95
N PHE A 371 -20.46 -7.25 8.13
CA PHE A 371 -21.78 -7.80 7.77
C PHE A 371 -21.64 -9.15 7.06
N PHE A 372 -20.80 -9.24 6.03
CA PHE A 372 -20.56 -10.51 5.34
C PHE A 372 -19.90 -11.55 6.26
N SER A 373 -19.00 -11.14 7.13
CA SER A 373 -18.39 -11.99 8.16
C SER A 373 -19.44 -12.54 9.15
N LYS A 374 -20.47 -11.74 9.47
CA LYS A 374 -21.61 -12.20 10.28
C LYS A 374 -22.44 -13.28 9.57
N LEU A 375 -22.67 -13.11 8.26
CA LEU A 375 -23.36 -14.13 7.45
C LEU A 375 -22.54 -15.43 7.39
N MET A 376 -21.19 -15.33 7.26
CA MET A 376 -20.30 -16.49 7.33
C MET A 376 -20.39 -17.18 8.69
N ALA A 377 -20.33 -16.43 9.79
CA ALA A 377 -20.46 -16.95 11.16
C ALA A 377 -21.80 -17.69 11.37
N GLY A 378 -22.90 -17.16 10.83
CA GLY A 378 -24.21 -17.81 10.86
C GLY A 378 -24.25 -19.14 10.12
N SER A 379 -23.37 -19.34 9.12
CA SER A 379 -23.28 -20.59 8.37
C SER A 379 -22.48 -21.70 9.09
N VAL A 380 -21.85 -21.38 10.23
CA VAL A 380 -20.98 -22.30 11.04
C VAL A 380 -21.53 -22.55 12.43
N ASP A 381 -22.84 -22.69 12.57
CA ASP A 381 -23.57 -22.99 13.83
C ASP A 381 -23.39 -21.91 14.93
N GLY A 382 -22.99 -20.68 14.58
CA GLY A 382 -22.91 -19.54 15.49
C GLY A 382 -21.88 -19.64 16.62
N ARG A 383 -20.95 -20.59 16.56
CA ARG A 383 -19.91 -20.80 17.58
C ARG A 383 -18.79 -19.77 17.53
N ILE A 384 -18.64 -19.09 16.38
CA ILE A 384 -17.58 -18.10 16.13
C ILE A 384 -18.25 -16.76 15.86
N GLY A 385 -17.74 -15.69 16.51
CA GLY A 385 -18.26 -14.33 16.33
C GLY A 385 -17.89 -13.71 14.97
N ALA A 386 -18.69 -12.76 14.49
CA ALA A 386 -18.44 -12.05 13.23
C ALA A 386 -17.05 -11.39 13.15
N LEU A 387 -16.61 -10.76 14.23
CA LEU A 387 -15.29 -10.10 14.29
C LEU A 387 -14.15 -11.12 14.24
N GLU A 388 -14.35 -12.28 14.83
CA GLU A 388 -13.36 -13.36 14.78
C GLU A 388 -13.25 -13.92 13.37
N VAL A 389 -14.38 -14.16 12.68
CA VAL A 389 -14.40 -14.54 11.26
C VAL A 389 -13.71 -13.47 10.42
N ALA A 390 -14.01 -12.19 10.64
CA ALA A 390 -13.36 -11.09 9.93
C ALA A 390 -11.83 -11.12 10.09
N ARG A 391 -11.32 -11.37 11.30
CA ARG A 391 -9.87 -11.50 11.55
C ARG A 391 -9.27 -12.71 10.85
N ILE A 392 -9.92 -13.87 10.92
CA ILE A 392 -9.45 -15.12 10.30
C ILE A 392 -9.24 -14.95 8.79
N PHE A 393 -10.13 -14.24 8.11
CA PHE A 393 -10.09 -14.05 6.66
C PHE A 393 -9.40 -12.76 6.21
N ALA A 394 -8.91 -11.90 7.12
CA ALA A 394 -8.37 -10.57 6.79
C ALA A 394 -7.25 -10.61 5.73
N TYR A 395 -6.28 -11.51 5.86
CA TYR A 395 -5.17 -11.59 4.92
C TYR A 395 -5.58 -12.00 3.50
N SER A 396 -6.75 -12.60 3.31
CA SER A 396 -7.27 -12.88 1.96
C SER A 396 -7.67 -11.61 1.19
N LEU A 397 -7.83 -10.46 1.86
CA LEU A 397 -8.12 -9.18 1.21
C LEU A 397 -6.87 -8.52 0.59
N ILE A 398 -5.66 -8.88 1.05
CA ILE A 398 -4.41 -8.24 0.59
C ILE A 398 -4.17 -8.40 -0.91
N PRO A 399 -4.36 -9.57 -1.55
CA PRO A 399 -4.21 -9.69 -2.99
C PRO A 399 -5.16 -8.79 -3.78
N ILE A 400 -6.35 -8.52 -3.25
CA ILE A 400 -7.32 -7.61 -3.87
C ILE A 400 -6.82 -6.16 -3.79
N ALA A 401 -6.43 -5.72 -2.58
CA ALA A 401 -5.88 -4.39 -2.37
C ALA A 401 -4.63 -4.14 -3.26
N LEU A 402 -3.74 -5.13 -3.34
CA LEU A 402 -2.55 -5.06 -4.16
C LEU A 402 -2.87 -5.00 -5.66
N ALA A 403 -3.74 -5.88 -6.13
CA ALA A 403 -4.12 -5.91 -7.56
C ALA A 403 -4.78 -4.59 -7.99
N TYR A 404 -5.64 -4.04 -7.13
CA TYR A 404 -6.24 -2.74 -7.38
C TYR A 404 -5.20 -1.62 -7.34
N ASN A 405 -4.30 -1.61 -6.35
CA ASN A 405 -3.21 -0.63 -6.26
C ASN A 405 -2.33 -0.64 -7.53
N ILE A 406 -1.93 -1.81 -8.03
CA ILE A 406 -1.16 -1.90 -9.26
C ILE A 406 -1.98 -1.42 -10.46
N ALA A 407 -3.23 -1.87 -10.60
CA ALA A 407 -4.09 -1.51 -11.72
C ALA A 407 -4.37 0.01 -11.78
N HIS A 408 -4.50 0.64 -10.62
CA HIS A 408 -4.76 2.07 -10.49
C HIS A 408 -3.51 2.93 -10.73
N PHE A 409 -2.39 2.59 -10.11
CA PHE A 409 -1.18 3.43 -10.13
C PHE A 409 -0.17 3.10 -11.22
N ILE A 410 -0.35 2.01 -12.00
CA ILE A 410 0.65 1.62 -13.00
C ILE A 410 0.88 2.70 -14.07
N THR A 411 -0.17 3.42 -14.44
CA THR A 411 -0.08 4.54 -15.40
C THR A 411 0.72 5.70 -14.81
N LEU A 412 0.43 6.05 -13.56
CA LEU A 412 1.14 7.09 -12.82
C LEU A 412 2.64 6.76 -12.76
N LEU A 413 2.96 5.52 -12.40
CA LEU A 413 4.36 5.08 -12.30
C LEU A 413 5.06 5.08 -13.66
N LEU A 414 4.40 4.59 -14.72
CA LEU A 414 5.00 4.49 -16.06
C LEU A 414 5.13 5.84 -16.77
N ILE A 415 4.24 6.78 -16.53
CA ILE A 415 4.25 8.10 -17.21
C ILE A 415 4.91 9.14 -16.31
N GLN A 416 4.34 9.45 -15.15
CA GLN A 416 4.89 10.49 -14.28
C GLN A 416 6.20 10.05 -13.61
N GLY A 417 6.39 8.75 -13.38
CA GLY A 417 7.68 8.23 -12.92
C GLY A 417 8.85 8.57 -13.84
N GLN A 418 8.61 8.81 -15.14
CA GLN A 418 9.65 9.26 -16.06
C GLN A 418 10.20 10.66 -15.73
N LEU A 419 9.43 11.50 -15.02
CA LEU A 419 9.91 12.82 -14.58
C LEU A 419 11.16 12.71 -13.71
N ILE A 420 11.38 11.57 -13.05
CA ILE A 420 12.60 11.38 -12.27
C ILE A 420 13.88 11.51 -13.11
N VAL A 421 13.81 11.24 -14.43
CA VAL A 421 14.97 11.30 -15.33
C VAL A 421 15.54 12.72 -15.45
N PRO A 422 14.76 13.75 -15.83
CA PRO A 422 15.25 15.13 -15.82
C PRO A 422 15.46 15.65 -14.38
N LEU A 423 14.63 15.25 -13.41
CA LEU A 423 14.75 15.72 -12.03
C LEU A 423 16.00 15.23 -11.31
N VAL A 424 16.62 14.12 -11.70
CA VAL A 424 17.93 13.73 -11.19
C VAL A 424 19.04 14.66 -11.70
N SER A 425 18.90 15.22 -12.91
CA SER A 425 19.83 16.21 -13.44
C SER A 425 19.65 17.61 -12.86
N ASP A 426 18.42 17.99 -12.49
CA ASP A 426 18.10 19.25 -11.84
C ASP A 426 17.13 19.07 -10.66
N PRO A 427 17.61 18.49 -9.55
CA PRO A 427 16.71 18.16 -8.45
C PRO A 427 16.10 19.39 -7.74
N PHE A 428 16.72 20.55 -7.88
CA PHE A 428 16.26 21.78 -7.25
C PHE A 428 15.42 22.69 -8.18
N GLY A 429 15.34 22.37 -9.49
CA GLY A 429 14.66 23.23 -10.47
C GLY A 429 15.40 24.56 -10.68
N LEU A 430 16.74 24.55 -10.63
CA LEU A 430 17.59 25.74 -10.75
C LEU A 430 18.22 25.90 -12.14
N GLY A 431 17.85 25.05 -13.09
CA GLY A 431 18.40 25.04 -14.45
C GLY A 431 19.72 24.27 -14.57
N TRP A 432 19.97 23.33 -13.67
CA TRP A 432 21.13 22.43 -13.75
C TRP A 432 20.91 21.33 -14.80
N ASP A 433 22.00 20.77 -15.30
CA ASP A 433 21.98 19.59 -16.16
C ASP A 433 23.16 18.68 -15.83
N LEU A 434 23.11 18.10 -14.62
CA LEU A 434 24.21 17.31 -14.04
C LEU A 434 24.55 16.05 -14.86
N PHE A 435 23.58 15.47 -15.53
CA PHE A 435 23.69 14.21 -16.26
C PHE A 435 23.30 14.29 -17.74
N GLY A 436 23.05 15.51 -18.27
CA GLY A 436 22.62 15.70 -19.67
C GLY A 436 21.20 15.22 -19.97
N THR A 437 20.35 15.14 -18.97
CA THR A 437 18.98 14.59 -19.12
C THR A 437 17.86 15.61 -18.90
N VAL A 438 18.18 16.90 -18.71
CA VAL A 438 17.14 17.94 -18.48
C VAL A 438 16.20 18.12 -19.68
N GLY A 439 16.67 17.83 -20.89
CA GLY A 439 15.86 17.86 -22.12
C GLY A 439 15.01 16.60 -22.36
N TYR A 440 14.95 15.66 -21.40
CA TYR A 440 14.13 14.46 -21.52
C TYR A 440 12.64 14.82 -21.60
N SER A 441 11.97 14.36 -22.65
CA SER A 441 10.51 14.50 -22.82
C SER A 441 9.77 13.24 -22.40
N LEU A 442 8.64 13.42 -21.71
CA LEU A 442 7.79 12.30 -21.29
C LEU A 442 7.27 11.53 -22.50
N ASN A 443 7.45 10.23 -22.49
CA ASN A 443 6.81 9.35 -23.44
C ASN A 443 5.43 8.92 -22.91
N ILE A 444 4.39 9.67 -23.25
CA ILE A 444 2.99 9.35 -22.88
C ILE A 444 2.48 8.10 -23.62
N GLY A 445 3.08 7.75 -24.74
CA GLY A 445 2.74 6.55 -25.52
C GLY A 445 3.41 5.26 -25.04
N ILE A 446 4.10 5.26 -23.89
CA ILE A 446 4.82 4.08 -23.36
C ILE A 446 3.89 2.87 -23.14
N ILE A 447 2.63 3.13 -22.85
CA ILE A 447 1.59 2.11 -22.72
C ILE A 447 0.34 2.55 -23.49
N ASN A 448 -0.21 1.65 -24.29
CA ASN A 448 -1.47 1.88 -25.00
C ASN A 448 -2.64 1.69 -24.03
N ALA A 449 -3.63 2.60 -24.08
CA ALA A 449 -4.79 2.56 -23.20
C ALA A 449 -5.60 1.24 -23.29
N ARG A 450 -5.65 0.59 -24.46
CA ARG A 450 -6.27 -0.74 -24.61
C ARG A 450 -5.48 -1.81 -23.83
N ILE A 451 -4.16 -1.81 -23.92
CA ILE A 451 -3.30 -2.74 -23.18
C ILE A 451 -3.45 -2.50 -21.68
N LEU A 452 -3.46 -1.23 -21.28
CA LEU A 452 -3.69 -0.84 -19.88
C LEU A 452 -5.01 -1.38 -19.35
N TRP A 453 -6.10 -1.22 -20.12
CA TRP A 453 -7.42 -1.74 -19.73
C TRP A 453 -7.40 -3.26 -19.51
N PHE A 454 -6.91 -4.04 -20.49
CA PHE A 454 -6.82 -5.49 -20.35
C PHE A 454 -5.92 -5.92 -19.20
N LEU A 455 -4.80 -5.21 -19.00
CA LEU A 455 -3.91 -5.46 -17.87
C LEU A 455 -4.61 -5.21 -16.54
N SER A 456 -5.34 -4.10 -16.40
CA SER A 456 -6.10 -3.76 -15.19
C SER A 456 -7.19 -4.80 -14.90
N VAL A 457 -7.95 -5.21 -15.92
CA VAL A 457 -8.96 -6.27 -15.80
C VAL A 457 -8.30 -7.58 -15.33
N ALA A 458 -7.20 -7.98 -15.98
CA ALA A 458 -6.48 -9.20 -15.63
C ALA A 458 -5.94 -9.16 -14.19
N LEU A 459 -5.33 -8.04 -13.78
CA LEU A 459 -4.81 -7.85 -12.42
C LEU A 459 -5.93 -7.95 -11.37
N ILE A 460 -7.05 -7.26 -11.59
CA ILE A 460 -8.19 -7.29 -10.65
C ILE A 460 -8.75 -8.71 -10.53
N VAL A 461 -8.99 -9.40 -11.65
CA VAL A 461 -9.48 -10.78 -11.63
C VAL A 461 -8.49 -11.70 -10.93
N LEU A 462 -7.20 -11.62 -11.23
CA LEU A 462 -6.16 -12.42 -10.57
C LEU A 462 -6.10 -12.16 -9.07
N GLY A 463 -6.17 -10.90 -8.64
CA GLY A 463 -6.21 -10.54 -7.21
C GLY A 463 -7.37 -11.20 -6.49
N HIS A 464 -8.57 -11.18 -7.09
CA HIS A 464 -9.75 -11.82 -6.52
C HIS A 464 -9.66 -13.36 -6.54
N VAL A 465 -9.12 -13.97 -7.60
CA VAL A 465 -8.90 -15.42 -7.66
C VAL A 465 -7.93 -15.88 -6.58
N LEU A 466 -6.83 -15.14 -6.36
CA LEU A 466 -5.89 -15.42 -5.27
C LEU A 466 -6.52 -15.22 -3.89
N ALA A 467 -7.37 -14.22 -3.73
CA ALA A 467 -8.12 -14.00 -2.50
C ALA A 467 -9.09 -15.17 -2.21
N VAL A 468 -9.81 -15.64 -3.22
CA VAL A 468 -10.68 -16.84 -3.13
C VAL A 468 -9.86 -18.07 -2.74
N TYR A 469 -8.68 -18.25 -3.34
CA TYR A 469 -7.79 -19.38 -3.01
C TYR A 469 -7.32 -19.33 -1.55
N LEU A 470 -6.86 -18.15 -1.08
CA LEU A 470 -6.45 -17.98 0.31
C LEU A 470 -7.61 -18.17 1.29
N ALA A 471 -8.75 -17.55 1.00
CA ALA A 471 -9.96 -17.70 1.82
C ALA A 471 -10.40 -19.18 1.91
N HIS A 472 -10.35 -19.93 0.80
CA HIS A 472 -10.67 -21.35 0.77
C HIS A 472 -9.70 -22.17 1.63
N ARG A 473 -8.40 -21.94 1.53
CA ARG A 473 -7.39 -22.60 2.38
C ARG A 473 -7.62 -22.33 3.87
N VAL A 474 -7.90 -21.06 4.19
CA VAL A 474 -8.20 -20.65 5.56
C VAL A 474 -9.46 -21.33 6.06
N ALA A 475 -10.55 -21.37 5.26
CA ALA A 475 -11.80 -22.00 5.64
C ALA A 475 -11.65 -23.52 5.92
N ILE A 476 -10.95 -24.24 5.03
CA ILE A 476 -10.70 -25.68 5.23
C ILE A 476 -9.88 -25.95 6.50
N ARG A 477 -8.92 -25.06 6.81
CA ARG A 477 -8.10 -25.18 8.02
C ARG A 477 -8.89 -24.87 9.29
N THR A 478 -9.76 -23.86 9.23
CA THR A 478 -10.50 -23.37 10.41
C THR A 478 -11.69 -24.26 10.75
N PHE A 479 -12.40 -24.76 9.73
CA PHE A 479 -13.63 -25.53 9.93
C PHE A 479 -13.38 -27.02 9.69
N ALA A 480 -13.58 -27.83 10.73
CA ALA A 480 -13.31 -29.28 10.69
C ALA A 480 -14.15 -30.03 9.64
N ASN A 481 -15.35 -29.51 9.30
CA ASN A 481 -16.26 -30.15 8.32
C ASN A 481 -16.18 -29.39 6.98
N ARG A 482 -15.83 -30.13 5.91
CA ARG A 482 -15.72 -29.58 4.56
C ARG A 482 -17.02 -28.92 4.06
N ALA A 483 -18.19 -29.50 4.35
CA ALA A 483 -19.45 -28.92 3.93
C ALA A 483 -19.71 -27.56 4.62
N ILE A 484 -19.35 -27.45 5.89
CA ILE A 484 -19.41 -26.21 6.66
C ILE A 484 -18.40 -25.20 6.10
N ALA A 485 -17.15 -25.63 5.85
CA ALA A 485 -16.12 -24.79 5.26
C ALA A 485 -16.55 -24.23 3.89
N LEU A 486 -17.22 -25.00 3.04
CA LEU A 486 -17.73 -24.53 1.76
C LEU A 486 -18.90 -23.53 1.94
N ARG A 487 -19.88 -23.87 2.79
CA ARG A 487 -21.03 -22.99 3.02
C ARG A 487 -20.64 -21.65 3.61
N SER A 488 -19.66 -21.63 4.50
CA SER A 488 -19.19 -20.38 5.12
C SER A 488 -18.61 -19.39 4.11
N GLN A 489 -18.12 -19.85 2.96
CA GLN A 489 -17.47 -19.01 1.96
C GLN A 489 -18.44 -18.33 0.97
N TYR A 490 -19.70 -18.79 0.85
CA TYR A 490 -20.65 -18.20 -0.11
C TYR A 490 -20.89 -16.70 0.11
N PRO A 491 -21.09 -16.20 1.35
CA PRO A 491 -21.24 -14.76 1.56
C PRO A 491 -20.00 -13.99 1.11
N MET A 492 -18.80 -14.46 1.44
CA MET A 492 -17.55 -13.82 1.04
C MET A 492 -17.36 -13.85 -0.48
N LEU A 493 -17.70 -14.95 -1.14
CA LEU A 493 -17.67 -15.05 -2.61
C LEU A 493 -18.59 -14.01 -3.25
N THR A 494 -19.80 -13.83 -2.70
CA THR A 494 -20.73 -12.80 -3.18
C THR A 494 -20.10 -11.40 -3.04
N LEU A 495 -19.50 -11.10 -1.89
CA LEU A 495 -18.81 -9.83 -1.68
C LEU A 495 -17.67 -9.65 -2.68
N MET A 496 -16.86 -10.67 -2.92
CA MET A 496 -15.74 -10.62 -3.87
C MET A 496 -16.22 -10.38 -5.30
N VAL A 497 -17.29 -11.04 -5.75
CA VAL A 497 -17.86 -10.80 -7.09
C VAL A 497 -18.39 -9.38 -7.22
N VAL A 498 -19.16 -8.90 -6.25
CA VAL A 498 -19.68 -7.53 -6.24
C VAL A 498 -18.53 -6.51 -6.26
N TYR A 499 -17.51 -6.73 -5.42
CA TYR A 499 -16.38 -5.82 -5.34
C TYR A 499 -15.52 -5.86 -6.63
N THR A 500 -15.41 -7.01 -7.32
CA THR A 500 -14.77 -7.09 -8.64
C THR A 500 -15.46 -6.16 -9.64
N VAL A 501 -16.80 -6.18 -9.66
CA VAL A 501 -17.60 -5.31 -10.56
C VAL A 501 -17.42 -3.84 -10.19
N ILE A 502 -17.47 -3.49 -8.90
CA ILE A 502 -17.24 -2.11 -8.43
C ILE A 502 -15.85 -1.63 -8.80
N SER A 503 -14.81 -2.43 -8.57
CA SER A 503 -13.42 -2.11 -8.90
C SER A 503 -13.23 -1.82 -10.40
N LEU A 504 -13.80 -2.67 -11.26
CA LEU A 504 -13.76 -2.47 -12.71
C LEU A 504 -14.59 -1.26 -13.13
N TRP A 505 -15.72 -1.00 -12.47
CA TRP A 505 -16.52 0.17 -12.74
C TRP A 505 -15.76 1.47 -12.43
N ILE A 506 -15.09 1.55 -11.29
CA ILE A 506 -14.28 2.72 -10.92
C ILE A 506 -13.17 2.97 -11.96
N ILE A 507 -12.40 1.93 -12.30
CA ILE A 507 -11.28 2.06 -13.27
C ILE A 507 -11.78 2.41 -14.68
N ALA A 508 -13.01 2.04 -15.03
CA ALA A 508 -13.61 2.35 -16.32
C ALA A 508 -14.19 3.76 -16.41
N GLN A 509 -14.31 4.48 -15.28
CA GLN A 509 -14.85 5.85 -15.33
C GLN A 509 -13.86 6.80 -16.01
N PRO A 510 -14.36 7.74 -16.83
CA PRO A 510 -13.53 8.84 -17.28
C PRO A 510 -13.10 9.66 -16.07
N ILE A 511 -11.82 9.99 -16.02
CA ILE A 511 -11.30 10.87 -14.98
C ILE A 511 -11.85 12.26 -15.24
N VAL A 512 -12.56 12.78 -14.25
CA VAL A 512 -13.05 14.16 -14.25
C VAL A 512 -12.00 14.99 -13.53
N GLN A 513 -11.34 15.86 -14.26
CA GLN A 513 -10.35 16.81 -13.73
C GLN A 513 -10.97 18.19 -13.66
#